data_1a772dbc9f008b6c531d35338db5255f
#
_entry.id   1a772dbc9f008b6c531d35338db5255f
#
_cell.length_a   1.000
_cell.length_b   1.000
_cell.length_c   1.000
_cell.angle_alpha   90.00
_cell.angle_beta   90.00
_cell.angle_gamma   90.00
#
_symmetry.space_group_name_H-M   'P 1'
#
loop_
_entity.id
_entity.type
_entity.pdbx_description
1 polymer ?
#
loop_
_entity_poly.entity_id
_entity_poly.type
_entity_poly.pdbx_seq_one_letter_code
_entity_poly.pdbx_strand_id
1 'polypeptide(L)'
;MIMKTIFKSTILLAAVGLSLFTSCKDDNDSNPTLTQPTQFVLNEIAEKGNIDLEKSENITLTWSQPTPYNNFNTAVTPSYTVEVSPTGQFSKEFDANAEDNTGADFFTLDETYTNGKNVKVGAETLNRSLLQLLGWTEATVPDTQQLSFRVKSVIRDASFEEYYPIYSNVVAMTAIPYYVELKPADPEIWWLIGADIADGSWGGDIGKCVIPLQTIEGCEYDKKSGQGEIQWIGYLSGNGFKLRGSMDDGWATQIGQNDGGYVKNDGGSGNITVSEPGLYKVTLNTVELAKAADGENTGALKIEKFEESAPVFSGMAIAGSFNDWGNTDMTPCSTGWENHEWYITHDFAANDEVKVKEADSWDYNKGGSFIPYNDGMYVYGVGNGANLVIPEAGKYMIIFNDITGYIRFIKQ
;
A
#
# COMPACT_ATOMS: atom_id res chain seq x y z
N MET A 1 17.24 -54.27 59.19
CA MET A 1 17.80 -54.79 57.95
C MET A 1 17.22 -54.16 56.67
N ILE A 2 16.17 -53.33 56.78
CA ILE A 2 15.48 -52.69 55.64
C ILE A 2 16.11 -51.34 55.22
N MET A 3 16.77 -50.64 56.17
CA MET A 3 17.35 -49.30 55.89
C MET A 3 18.66 -49.33 55.08
N LYS A 4 19.43 -50.42 55.09
CA LYS A 4 20.67 -50.54 54.29
C LYS A 4 20.42 -50.86 52.80
N THR A 5 19.26 -51.44 52.48
CA THR A 5 18.92 -51.77 51.09
C THR A 5 18.35 -50.55 50.32
N ILE A 6 17.67 -49.65 50.99
CA ILE A 6 17.14 -48.41 50.42
C ILE A 6 18.28 -47.46 50.05
N PHE A 7 19.35 -47.39 50.88
CA PHE A 7 20.49 -46.50 50.63
C PHE A 7 21.32 -46.96 49.41
N LYS A 8 21.41 -48.27 49.16
CA LYS A 8 22.14 -48.80 47.98
C LYS A 8 21.34 -48.59 46.68
N SER A 9 20.01 -48.67 46.73
CA SER A 9 19.17 -48.43 45.56
C SER A 9 19.14 -46.94 45.18
N THR A 10 19.16 -46.01 46.17
CA THR A 10 19.15 -44.59 45.94
C THR A 10 20.49 -44.09 45.34
N ILE A 11 21.62 -44.69 45.77
CA ILE A 11 22.93 -44.36 45.21
C ILE A 11 23.05 -44.89 43.78
N LEU A 12 22.48 -46.08 43.47
CA LEU A 12 22.48 -46.62 42.11
C LEU A 12 21.59 -45.78 41.14
N LEU A 13 20.43 -45.28 41.61
CA LEU A 13 19.59 -44.38 40.84
C LEU A 13 20.24 -43.01 40.63
N ALA A 14 20.95 -42.47 41.64
CA ALA A 14 21.69 -41.23 41.51
C ALA A 14 22.88 -41.38 40.53
N ALA A 15 23.56 -42.53 40.52
CA ALA A 15 24.67 -42.78 39.58
C ALA A 15 24.18 -42.98 38.12
N VAL A 16 22.99 -43.59 37.93
CA VAL A 16 22.39 -43.70 36.58
C VAL A 16 21.79 -42.35 36.13
N GLY A 17 21.24 -41.54 37.02
CA GLY A 17 20.76 -40.17 36.70
C GLY A 17 21.88 -39.23 36.32
N LEU A 18 23.06 -39.36 36.91
CA LEU A 18 24.24 -38.52 36.58
C LEU A 18 24.90 -38.93 35.28
N SER A 19 24.78 -40.18 34.84
CA SER A 19 25.33 -40.64 33.57
C SER A 19 24.44 -40.27 32.33
N LEU A 20 23.18 -39.88 32.58
CA LEU A 20 22.28 -39.41 31.50
C LEU A 20 22.48 -37.93 31.16
N PHE A 21 23.18 -37.15 31.99
CA PHE A 21 23.49 -35.73 31.74
C PHE A 21 24.89 -35.49 31.16
N THR A 22 25.68 -36.52 30.95
CA THR A 22 27.01 -36.37 30.34
C THR A 22 27.05 -36.70 28.85
N SER A 23 25.87 -36.86 28.20
CA SER A 23 25.79 -37.15 26.76
C SER A 23 25.28 -36.00 25.92
N CYS A 24 25.54 -34.77 26.35
CA CYS A 24 25.51 -33.61 25.46
C CYS A 24 26.86 -32.91 25.62
N LYS A 25 27.92 -33.53 25.14
CA LYS A 25 29.00 -32.75 24.56
C LYS A 25 28.36 -32.13 23.32
N ASP A 26 28.29 -30.80 23.33
CA ASP A 26 27.83 -30.03 22.18
C ASP A 26 28.58 -30.48 20.95
N ASP A 27 27.92 -31.25 20.10
CA ASP A 27 28.33 -31.45 18.72
C ASP A 27 28.08 -30.17 17.88
N ASN A 28 28.12 -29.02 18.52
CA ASN A 28 28.00 -27.71 17.88
C ASN A 28 29.23 -27.35 17.04
N ASP A 29 30.32 -28.09 17.17
CA ASP A 29 31.52 -27.91 16.34
C ASP A 29 31.30 -28.33 14.88
N SER A 30 30.20 -29.02 14.56
CA SER A 30 29.82 -29.41 13.21
C SER A 30 28.65 -28.58 12.63
N ASN A 31 28.00 -27.74 13.42
CA ASN A 31 26.99 -26.83 12.89
C ASN A 31 27.65 -25.70 12.13
N PRO A 32 27.41 -25.56 10.83
CA PRO A 32 27.94 -24.44 10.08
C PRO A 32 27.45 -23.13 10.68
N THR A 33 28.35 -22.33 11.20
CA THR A 33 28.04 -20.98 11.67
C THR A 33 28.24 -20.00 10.52
N LEU A 34 27.24 -19.12 10.32
CA LEU A 34 27.33 -18.06 9.34
C LEU A 34 28.48 -17.10 9.73
N THR A 35 29.52 -17.03 8.92
CA THR A 35 30.57 -16.02 9.09
C THR A 35 30.17 -14.80 8.28
N GLN A 36 29.81 -13.73 8.99
CA GLN A 36 29.46 -12.45 8.38
C GLN A 36 30.68 -11.79 7.74
N PRO A 37 30.61 -11.34 6.46
CA PRO A 37 31.66 -10.51 5.88
C PRO A 37 31.76 -9.19 6.63
N THR A 38 32.96 -8.62 6.71
CA THR A 38 33.21 -7.42 7.50
C THR A 38 33.17 -6.13 6.68
N GLN A 39 33.36 -6.21 5.37
CA GLN A 39 33.40 -5.05 4.49
C GLN A 39 33.23 -5.45 3.01
N PHE A 40 32.81 -4.48 2.23
CA PHE A 40 32.84 -4.48 0.76
C PHE A 40 32.99 -3.05 0.27
N VAL A 41 33.28 -2.84 -1.01
CA VAL A 41 33.66 -1.52 -1.55
C VAL A 41 32.62 -1.05 -2.55
N LEU A 42 32.03 0.10 -2.30
CA LEU A 42 31.34 0.91 -3.28
C LEU A 42 32.40 1.65 -4.12
N ASN A 43 32.36 1.45 -5.45
CA ASN A 43 33.28 2.10 -6.36
C ASN A 43 32.94 3.59 -6.52
N GLU A 44 33.95 4.38 -6.87
CA GLU A 44 33.74 5.78 -7.25
C GLU A 44 32.74 5.88 -8.40
N ILE A 45 31.87 6.90 -8.34
CA ILE A 45 30.91 7.20 -9.39
C ILE A 45 31.67 7.61 -10.65
N ALA A 46 31.34 7.01 -11.78
CA ALA A 46 32.10 7.18 -13.03
C ALA A 46 31.92 8.57 -13.63
N GLU A 47 30.76 9.17 -13.43
CA GLU A 47 30.43 10.52 -13.91
C GLU A 47 31.30 11.55 -13.15
N LYS A 48 31.91 12.46 -13.91
CA LYS A 48 32.77 13.51 -13.34
C LYS A 48 32.09 14.87 -13.39
N GLY A 49 32.26 15.66 -12.34
CA GLY A 49 31.67 16.98 -12.20
C GLY A 49 30.31 16.95 -11.49
N ASN A 50 29.55 18.02 -11.63
CA ASN A 50 28.23 18.13 -11.03
C ASN A 50 27.21 17.40 -11.92
N ILE A 51 26.45 16.49 -11.32
CA ILE A 51 25.42 15.71 -12.01
C ILE A 51 24.11 16.48 -11.93
N ASP A 52 23.61 16.90 -13.09
CA ASP A 52 22.31 17.60 -13.24
C ASP A 52 21.19 16.56 -13.15
N LEU A 53 20.43 16.60 -12.05
CA LEU A 53 19.39 15.61 -11.78
C LEU A 53 18.16 15.76 -12.68
N GLU A 54 17.94 16.96 -13.24
CA GLU A 54 16.84 17.20 -14.19
C GLU A 54 17.14 16.61 -15.58
N LYS A 55 18.43 16.62 -15.98
CA LYS A 55 18.86 16.18 -17.30
C LYS A 55 19.37 14.74 -17.34
N SER A 56 19.64 14.16 -16.19
CA SER A 56 20.14 12.79 -16.08
C SER A 56 18.98 11.83 -15.95
N GLU A 57 19.04 10.69 -16.60
CA GLU A 57 18.07 9.61 -16.42
C GLU A 57 18.40 8.78 -15.16
N ASN A 58 19.67 8.37 -15.06
CA ASN A 58 20.13 7.48 -13.99
C ASN A 58 21.58 7.77 -13.59
N ILE A 59 21.93 7.43 -12.36
CA ILE A 59 23.27 7.38 -11.83
C ILE A 59 23.60 5.91 -11.58
N THR A 60 24.71 5.42 -12.16
CA THR A 60 25.09 4.01 -12.01
C THR A 60 26.04 3.83 -10.85
N LEU A 61 25.64 3.03 -9.87
CA LEU A 61 26.47 2.60 -8.76
C LEU A 61 26.91 1.15 -8.96
N THR A 62 28.18 0.87 -8.62
CA THR A 62 28.75 -0.49 -8.68
C THR A 62 29.57 -0.78 -7.43
N TRP A 63 29.58 -2.03 -6.99
CA TRP A 63 30.33 -2.42 -5.80
C TRP A 63 30.97 -3.80 -5.92
N SER A 64 31.96 -4.05 -5.06
CA SER A 64 32.53 -5.38 -4.91
C SER A 64 31.55 -6.27 -4.14
N GLN A 65 31.53 -7.56 -4.48
CA GLN A 65 30.79 -8.51 -3.66
C GLN A 65 31.50 -8.67 -2.31
N PRO A 66 30.76 -8.64 -1.17
CA PRO A 66 31.33 -9.08 0.10
C PRO A 66 31.90 -10.48 -0.03
N THR A 67 32.95 -10.77 0.74
CA THR A 67 33.44 -12.14 0.87
C THR A 67 32.25 -13.05 1.20
N PRO A 68 32.10 -14.21 0.55
CA PRO A 68 30.94 -15.08 0.79
C PRO A 68 30.79 -15.37 2.29
N TYR A 69 29.56 -15.41 2.74
CA TYR A 69 29.24 -15.90 4.07
C TYR A 69 29.69 -17.37 4.13
N ASN A 70 30.78 -17.63 4.83
CA ASN A 70 31.42 -18.93 4.87
C ASN A 70 30.72 -19.90 5.83
N ASN A 71 30.93 -21.18 5.61
CA ASN A 71 30.48 -22.34 6.38
C ASN A 71 29.06 -22.82 6.12
N PHE A 72 28.41 -22.37 5.06
CA PHE A 72 27.18 -23.00 4.60
C PHE A 72 27.43 -23.87 3.35
N ASN A 73 26.87 -25.07 3.34
CA ASN A 73 26.80 -25.90 2.13
C ASN A 73 25.84 -25.32 1.08
N THR A 74 25.11 -24.24 1.43
CA THR A 74 24.17 -23.54 0.55
C THR A 74 24.71 -22.12 0.34
N ALA A 75 24.79 -21.69 -0.92
CA ALA A 75 25.14 -20.32 -1.24
C ALA A 75 24.09 -19.35 -0.69
N VAL A 76 24.48 -18.45 0.19
CA VAL A 76 23.64 -17.37 0.68
C VAL A 76 23.86 -16.14 -0.21
N THR A 77 22.82 -15.70 -0.86
CA THR A 77 22.87 -14.52 -1.74
C THR A 77 22.49 -13.28 -0.93
N PRO A 78 23.39 -12.31 -0.75
CA PRO A 78 23.03 -11.05 -0.10
C PRO A 78 22.14 -10.21 -0.98
N SER A 79 21.33 -9.39 -0.34
CA SER A 79 20.53 -8.33 -0.94
C SER A 79 21.12 -6.98 -0.60
N TYR A 80 20.98 -6.02 -1.51
CA TYR A 80 21.58 -4.70 -1.38
C TYR A 80 20.53 -3.61 -1.56
N THR A 81 20.71 -2.50 -0.84
CA THR A 81 19.97 -1.25 -1.03
C THR A 81 20.95 -0.07 -0.95
N VAL A 82 20.58 1.04 -1.60
CA VAL A 82 21.38 2.28 -1.56
C VAL A 82 20.81 3.23 -0.52
N GLU A 83 21.67 3.73 0.35
CA GLU A 83 21.35 4.79 1.29
C GLU A 83 22.06 6.07 0.86
N VAL A 84 21.37 7.21 0.97
CA VAL A 84 21.85 8.52 0.52
C VAL A 84 21.73 9.54 1.64
N SER A 85 22.79 10.29 1.89
CA SER A 85 22.83 11.36 2.87
C SER A 85 23.31 12.68 2.24
N PRO A 86 22.57 13.78 2.40
CA PRO A 86 23.04 15.12 2.02
C PRO A 86 24.04 15.74 2.99
N THR A 87 24.25 15.13 4.16
CA THR A 87 25.16 15.62 5.21
C THR A 87 26.40 14.75 5.37
N GLY A 88 26.39 13.55 4.79
CA GLY A 88 27.43 12.52 5.02
C GLY A 88 27.26 11.75 6.34
N GLN A 89 26.21 12.03 7.09
CA GLN A 89 25.82 11.29 8.28
C GLN A 89 24.74 10.25 7.90
N PHE A 90 24.69 9.16 8.65
CA PHE A 90 23.71 8.09 8.48
C PHE A 90 23.20 7.63 9.84
N SER A 91 22.68 8.59 10.62
CA SER A 91 22.32 8.40 12.03
C SER A 91 20.84 8.15 12.22
N LYS A 92 19.99 8.89 11.50
CA LYS A 92 18.53 8.76 11.54
C LYS A 92 17.98 8.74 10.13
N GLU A 93 17.31 7.64 9.80
CA GLU A 93 16.65 7.47 8.51
C GLU A 93 15.40 8.36 8.43
N PHE A 94 15.17 8.91 7.24
CA PHE A 94 13.93 9.59 6.89
C PHE A 94 12.87 8.53 6.56
N ASP A 95 11.75 8.57 7.26
CA ASP A 95 10.58 7.75 6.99
C ASP A 95 9.46 8.66 6.49
N ALA A 96 9.03 8.48 5.24
CA ALA A 96 7.96 9.27 4.64
C ALA A 96 6.63 9.14 5.40
N ASN A 97 6.43 8.04 6.14
CA ASN A 97 5.21 7.76 6.91
C ASN A 97 5.30 8.22 8.38
N ALA A 98 6.49 8.65 8.84
CA ALA A 98 6.64 9.11 10.22
C ALA A 98 6.03 10.51 10.42
N GLU A 99 5.35 10.72 11.54
CA GLU A 99 4.84 12.05 11.93
C GLU A 99 5.98 13.05 12.20
N ASP A 100 7.13 12.56 12.67
CA ASP A 100 8.29 13.39 12.99
C ASP A 100 9.60 12.84 12.41
N ASN A 101 10.11 13.54 11.41
CA ASN A 101 11.42 13.31 10.80
C ASN A 101 12.51 14.29 11.30
N THR A 102 12.29 14.97 12.43
CA THR A 102 13.28 15.89 12.98
C THR A 102 14.61 15.18 13.21
N GLY A 103 15.68 15.71 12.59
CA GLY A 103 17.03 15.16 12.67
C GLY A 103 17.29 13.96 11.76
N ALA A 104 16.39 13.62 10.85
CA ALA A 104 16.69 12.67 9.78
C ALA A 104 17.82 13.22 8.90
N ASP A 105 18.80 12.38 8.57
CA ASP A 105 20.03 12.78 7.86
C ASP A 105 20.36 11.89 6.66
N PHE A 106 19.56 10.83 6.41
CA PHE A 106 19.65 9.99 5.22
C PHE A 106 18.32 9.37 4.88
N PHE A 107 18.21 8.81 3.69
CA PHE A 107 17.07 7.98 3.23
C PHE A 107 17.58 6.77 2.47
N THR A 108 16.78 5.70 2.48
CA THR A 108 16.97 4.49 1.68
C THR A 108 16.19 4.62 0.38
N LEU A 109 16.81 4.20 -0.73
CA LEU A 109 16.16 4.13 -2.04
C LEU A 109 15.66 2.70 -2.28
N ASP A 110 14.41 2.41 -1.91
CA ASP A 110 13.83 1.06 -1.97
C ASP A 110 13.83 0.47 -3.39
N GLU A 111 13.65 1.31 -4.41
CA GLU A 111 13.74 0.90 -5.81
C GLU A 111 15.13 0.39 -6.21
N THR A 112 16.15 0.63 -5.38
CA THR A 112 17.52 0.11 -5.60
C THR A 112 17.74 -1.30 -5.05
N TYR A 113 16.72 -1.93 -4.44
CA TYR A 113 16.84 -3.28 -3.93
C TYR A 113 17.24 -4.27 -5.04
N THR A 114 18.35 -4.96 -4.84
CA THR A 114 18.91 -5.87 -5.83
C THR A 114 19.79 -6.95 -5.18
N ASN A 115 19.93 -8.09 -5.86
CA ASN A 115 20.93 -9.11 -5.55
C ASN A 115 22.18 -8.96 -6.44
N GLY A 116 22.21 -7.97 -7.33
CA GLY A 116 23.32 -7.65 -8.22
C GLY A 116 24.43 -6.88 -7.53
N LYS A 117 25.50 -6.60 -8.29
CA LYS A 117 26.65 -5.78 -7.84
C LYS A 117 26.63 -4.35 -8.41
N ASN A 118 25.53 -3.98 -8.99
CA ASN A 118 25.29 -2.67 -9.56
C ASN A 118 23.81 -2.34 -9.52
N VAL A 119 23.52 -1.06 -9.55
CA VAL A 119 22.16 -0.56 -9.66
C VAL A 119 22.18 0.78 -10.39
N LYS A 120 21.10 1.09 -11.06
CA LYS A 120 20.81 2.40 -11.60
C LYS A 120 19.89 3.13 -10.62
N VAL A 121 20.37 4.23 -10.08
CA VAL A 121 19.59 5.15 -9.26
C VAL A 121 18.88 6.13 -10.16
N GLY A 122 17.57 6.17 -10.17
CA GLY A 122 16.78 7.15 -10.92
C GLY A 122 17.08 8.57 -10.45
N ALA A 123 17.48 9.45 -11.35
CA ALA A 123 17.83 10.83 -10.98
C ALA A 123 16.62 11.63 -10.47
N GLU A 124 15.44 11.42 -11.05
CA GLU A 124 14.20 12.03 -10.58
C GLU A 124 13.82 11.53 -9.18
N THR A 125 13.86 10.22 -8.93
CA THR A 125 13.56 9.64 -7.61
C THR A 125 14.52 10.18 -6.55
N LEU A 126 15.81 10.22 -6.86
CA LEU A 126 16.81 10.81 -5.97
C LEU A 126 16.49 12.28 -5.65
N ASN A 127 16.14 13.07 -6.65
CA ASN A 127 15.78 14.47 -6.47
C ASN A 127 14.53 14.66 -5.60
N ARG A 128 13.49 13.85 -5.82
CA ARG A 128 12.25 13.88 -5.02
C ARG A 128 12.51 13.51 -3.56
N SER A 129 13.33 12.48 -3.31
CA SER A 129 13.71 12.09 -1.95
C SER A 129 14.49 13.18 -1.22
N LEU A 130 15.36 13.92 -1.93
CA LEU A 130 16.06 15.08 -1.38
C LEU A 130 15.12 16.22 -1.01
N LEU A 131 14.16 16.54 -1.89
CA LEU A 131 13.13 17.54 -1.61
C LEU A 131 12.31 17.19 -0.35
N GLN A 132 11.95 15.92 -0.18
CA GLN A 132 11.20 15.46 0.98
C GLN A 132 12.03 15.54 2.27
N LEU A 133 13.27 15.03 2.25
CA LEU A 133 14.15 15.02 3.41
C LEU A 133 14.50 16.44 3.87
N LEU A 134 14.82 17.33 2.93
CA LEU A 134 15.37 18.66 3.21
C LEU A 134 14.29 19.77 3.23
N GLY A 135 13.06 19.45 2.82
CA GLY A 135 11.95 20.40 2.80
C GLY A 135 12.20 21.58 1.86
N TRP A 136 12.97 21.41 0.78
CA TRP A 136 13.25 22.48 -0.16
C TRP A 136 11.98 22.94 -0.89
N THR A 137 11.93 24.23 -1.09
CA THR A 137 10.93 24.91 -1.92
C THR A 137 11.61 25.47 -3.17
N GLU A 138 10.83 25.99 -4.11
CA GLU A 138 11.37 26.67 -5.30
C GLU A 138 12.38 27.78 -4.97
N ALA A 139 12.16 28.48 -3.83
CA ALA A 139 13.04 29.55 -3.37
C ALA A 139 14.28 29.08 -2.61
N THR A 140 14.31 27.82 -2.14
CA THR A 140 15.36 27.30 -1.23
C THR A 140 16.14 26.13 -1.79
N VAL A 141 15.75 25.56 -2.95
CA VAL A 141 16.54 24.54 -3.61
C VAL A 141 17.92 25.14 -3.99
N PRO A 142 19.04 24.49 -3.59
CA PRO A 142 20.36 25.05 -3.85
C PRO A 142 20.84 24.79 -5.30
N ASP A 143 21.75 25.62 -5.78
CA ASP A 143 22.40 25.40 -7.08
C ASP A 143 23.16 24.08 -7.16
N THR A 144 23.71 23.63 -6.05
CA THR A 144 24.42 22.35 -5.92
C THR A 144 24.29 21.76 -4.52
N GLN A 145 24.25 20.44 -4.43
CA GLN A 145 24.23 19.70 -3.19
C GLN A 145 25.23 18.54 -3.22
N GLN A 146 26.09 18.46 -2.22
CA GLN A 146 26.93 17.28 -2.06
C GLN A 146 26.09 16.14 -1.47
N LEU A 147 26.20 14.97 -2.09
CA LEU A 147 25.53 13.75 -1.68
C LEU A 147 26.55 12.68 -1.33
N SER A 148 26.27 11.93 -0.30
CA SER A 148 27.07 10.79 0.15
C SER A 148 26.25 9.51 -0.01
N PHE A 149 26.81 8.51 -0.67
CA PHE A 149 26.18 7.23 -0.93
C PHE A 149 26.89 6.13 -0.16
N ARG A 150 26.14 5.23 0.43
CA ARG A 150 26.65 3.92 0.86
C ARG A 150 25.67 2.84 0.45
N VAL A 151 26.14 1.62 0.38
CA VAL A 151 25.33 0.45 0.08
C VAL A 151 25.21 -0.39 1.34
N LYS A 152 24.00 -0.71 1.72
CA LYS A 152 23.67 -1.66 2.78
C LYS A 152 23.57 -3.05 2.15
N SER A 153 24.21 -4.05 2.73
CA SER A 153 24.10 -5.45 2.36
C SER A 153 23.50 -6.24 3.50
N VAL A 154 22.48 -7.04 3.24
CA VAL A 154 21.77 -7.88 4.21
C VAL A 154 21.54 -9.28 3.66
N ILE A 155 21.24 -10.23 4.53
CA ILE A 155 20.59 -11.47 4.19
C ILE A 155 19.13 -11.34 4.59
N ARG A 156 18.21 -11.78 3.72
CA ARG A 156 16.79 -11.86 4.04
C ARG A 156 16.33 -13.31 4.11
N ASP A 157 15.46 -13.60 5.04
CA ASP A 157 14.74 -14.89 5.11
C ASP A 157 13.49 -14.88 4.21
N ALA A 158 12.72 -15.96 4.28
CA ALA A 158 11.48 -16.12 3.51
C ALA A 158 10.37 -15.14 3.93
N SER A 159 10.49 -14.50 5.10
CA SER A 159 9.58 -13.48 5.63
C SER A 159 10.08 -12.06 5.34
N PHE A 160 11.13 -11.91 4.54
CA PHE A 160 11.82 -10.65 4.22
C PHE A 160 12.49 -9.96 5.42
N GLU A 161 12.61 -10.62 6.57
CA GLU A 161 13.37 -10.12 7.71
C GLU A 161 14.85 -9.99 7.36
N GLU A 162 15.46 -8.86 7.77
CA GLU A 162 16.86 -8.53 7.46
C GLU A 162 17.81 -8.98 8.58
N TYR A 163 18.85 -9.69 8.18
CA TYR A 163 19.87 -10.19 9.08
C TYR A 163 21.27 -9.77 8.64
N TYR A 164 22.14 -9.58 9.60
CA TYR A 164 23.58 -9.34 9.39
C TYR A 164 23.90 -8.16 8.47
N PRO A 165 23.37 -6.96 8.75
CA PRO A 165 23.64 -5.79 7.93
C PRO A 165 25.13 -5.42 7.97
N ILE A 166 25.70 -5.17 6.79
CA ILE A 166 27.02 -4.56 6.62
C ILE A 166 26.93 -3.42 5.62
N TYR A 167 27.82 -2.47 5.71
CA TYR A 167 27.81 -1.27 4.88
C TYR A 167 29.13 -1.14 4.10
N SER A 168 29.03 -0.60 2.89
CA SER A 168 30.20 -0.21 2.10
C SER A 168 30.90 1.01 2.70
N ASN A 169 32.05 1.38 2.11
CA ASN A 169 32.57 2.74 2.23
C ASN A 169 31.56 3.76 1.69
N VAL A 170 31.71 5.00 2.09
CA VAL A 170 30.95 6.14 1.59
C VAL A 170 31.65 6.70 0.34
N VAL A 171 30.86 7.00 -0.70
CA VAL A 171 31.31 7.68 -1.92
C VAL A 171 30.47 8.94 -2.08
N ALA A 172 31.13 10.04 -2.43
CA ALA A 172 30.45 11.33 -2.59
C ALA A 172 30.34 11.75 -4.06
N MET A 173 29.29 12.48 -4.37
CA MET A 173 29.12 13.21 -5.64
C MET A 173 28.50 14.57 -5.36
N THR A 174 28.61 15.48 -6.33
CA THR A 174 27.88 16.75 -6.31
C THR A 174 26.73 16.68 -7.31
N ALA A 175 25.52 16.92 -6.83
CA ALA A 175 24.32 17.01 -7.65
C ALA A 175 23.92 18.47 -7.90
N ILE A 176 23.26 18.73 -9.01
CA ILE A 176 22.48 19.93 -9.28
C ILE A 176 21.01 19.53 -9.12
N PRO A 177 20.39 19.77 -7.93
CA PRO A 177 18.98 19.47 -7.72
C PRO A 177 18.11 20.50 -8.42
N TYR A 178 16.83 20.18 -8.58
CA TYR A 178 15.83 21.09 -9.13
C TYR A 178 14.54 21.01 -8.31
N TYR A 179 13.77 22.09 -8.31
CA TYR A 179 12.48 22.08 -7.66
C TYR A 179 11.44 21.40 -8.54
N VAL A 180 10.70 20.50 -7.96
CA VAL A 180 9.49 19.93 -8.52
C VAL A 180 8.43 19.90 -7.41
N GLU A 181 7.24 20.34 -7.74
CA GLU A 181 6.13 20.24 -6.80
C GLU A 181 5.84 18.77 -6.50
N LEU A 182 5.90 18.41 -5.22
CA LEU A 182 5.61 17.05 -4.80
C LEU A 182 4.09 16.86 -4.81
N LYS A 183 3.60 16.04 -5.74
CA LYS A 183 2.17 15.68 -5.76
C LYS A 183 1.83 15.00 -4.42
N PRO A 184 0.78 15.48 -3.72
CA PRO A 184 0.29 14.76 -2.55
C PRO A 184 -0.08 13.30 -2.90
N ALA A 185 0.04 12.40 -1.93
CA ALA A 185 -0.45 11.05 -2.09
C ALA A 185 -1.95 11.08 -2.38
N ASP A 186 -2.38 10.20 -3.28
CA ASP A 186 -3.80 10.00 -3.55
C ASP A 186 -4.48 9.34 -2.34
N PRO A 187 -5.76 9.62 -2.06
CA PRO A 187 -6.48 8.96 -0.99
C PRO A 187 -6.38 7.44 -1.09
N GLU A 188 -6.11 6.78 0.03
CA GLU A 188 -6.05 5.33 0.12
C GLU A 188 -7.42 4.73 -0.19
N ILE A 189 -7.46 3.62 -0.94
CA ILE A 189 -8.70 2.98 -1.37
C ILE A 189 -8.76 1.57 -0.83
N TRP A 190 -9.94 1.22 -0.31
CA TRP A 190 -10.32 -0.12 0.07
C TRP A 190 -11.53 -0.57 -0.71
N TRP A 191 -11.70 -1.87 -0.84
CA TRP A 191 -12.69 -2.50 -1.68
C TRP A 191 -13.62 -3.40 -0.87
N LEU A 192 -14.91 -3.31 -1.13
CA LEU A 192 -15.93 -4.23 -0.62
C LEU A 192 -16.05 -5.42 -1.56
N ILE A 193 -16.12 -6.62 -1.01
CA ILE A 193 -16.30 -7.87 -1.75
C ILE A 193 -17.06 -8.87 -0.90
N GLY A 194 -17.98 -9.62 -1.49
CA GLY A 194 -18.70 -10.65 -0.76
C GLY A 194 -20.12 -10.87 -1.21
N ALA A 195 -20.82 -11.73 -0.48
CA ALA A 195 -22.18 -12.14 -0.81
C ALA A 195 -23.22 -11.02 -0.71
N ASP A 196 -22.91 -9.93 -0.01
CA ASP A 196 -23.73 -8.72 0.08
C ASP A 196 -23.30 -7.61 -0.89
N ILE A 197 -22.26 -7.83 -1.69
CA ILE A 197 -21.64 -6.78 -2.50
C ILE A 197 -21.81 -7.11 -3.98
N ALA A 198 -22.27 -6.13 -4.76
CA ALA A 198 -22.43 -6.21 -6.21
C ALA A 198 -23.22 -7.47 -6.65
N ASP A 199 -22.68 -8.35 -7.48
CA ASP A 199 -23.36 -9.57 -7.93
C ASP A 199 -23.38 -10.70 -6.87
N GLY A 200 -22.82 -10.47 -5.69
CA GLY A 200 -22.75 -11.44 -4.59
C GLY A 200 -21.66 -12.50 -4.75
N SER A 201 -20.88 -12.44 -5.81
CA SER A 201 -19.76 -13.34 -6.02
C SER A 201 -18.50 -12.83 -5.31
N TRP A 202 -17.54 -13.73 -5.09
CA TRP A 202 -16.22 -13.40 -4.52
C TRP A 202 -15.16 -13.21 -5.62
N GLY A 203 -15.59 -12.76 -6.81
CA GLY A 203 -14.72 -12.47 -7.95
C GLY A 203 -13.94 -11.17 -7.77
N GLY A 204 -13.05 -10.89 -8.73
CA GLY A 204 -12.18 -9.70 -8.69
C GLY A 204 -12.60 -8.55 -9.62
N ASP A 205 -13.67 -8.72 -10.39
CA ASP A 205 -14.07 -7.74 -11.40
C ASP A 205 -14.67 -6.50 -10.73
N ILE A 206 -14.04 -5.36 -10.89
CA ILE A 206 -14.49 -4.08 -10.35
C ILE A 206 -15.85 -3.70 -10.98
N GLY A 207 -16.76 -3.20 -10.16
CA GLY A 207 -18.14 -2.85 -10.54
C GLY A 207 -19.08 -4.04 -10.63
N LYS A 208 -18.58 -5.23 -10.96
CA LYS A 208 -19.37 -6.46 -11.04
C LYS A 208 -19.37 -7.26 -9.74
N CYS A 209 -18.19 -7.46 -9.14
CA CYS A 209 -17.99 -8.25 -7.93
C CYS A 209 -17.48 -7.41 -6.76
N VAL A 210 -16.80 -6.31 -7.07
CA VAL A 210 -16.04 -5.49 -6.13
C VAL A 210 -16.42 -4.03 -6.26
N ILE A 211 -16.68 -3.37 -5.14
CA ILE A 211 -17.04 -1.95 -5.08
C ILE A 211 -16.00 -1.19 -4.24
N PRO A 212 -15.43 -0.07 -4.74
CA PRO A 212 -14.52 0.74 -3.96
C PRO A 212 -15.27 1.52 -2.88
N LEU A 213 -14.64 1.68 -1.70
CA LEU A 213 -15.03 2.74 -0.78
C LEU A 213 -14.71 4.08 -1.42
N GLN A 214 -15.50 5.08 -1.07
CA GLN A 214 -15.49 6.42 -1.64
C GLN A 214 -14.77 7.37 -0.69
N THR A 215 -14.05 8.33 -1.23
CA THR A 215 -13.61 9.48 -0.45
C THR A 215 -14.83 10.26 0.07
N ILE A 216 -14.63 10.97 1.18
CA ILE A 216 -15.69 11.79 1.80
C ILE A 216 -15.43 13.26 1.48
N GLU A 217 -16.45 13.95 0.95
CA GLU A 217 -16.34 15.38 0.63
C GLU A 217 -15.97 16.19 1.88
N GLY A 218 -14.94 17.03 1.77
CA GLY A 218 -14.42 17.84 2.87
C GLY A 218 -13.55 17.08 3.88
N CYS A 219 -13.32 15.78 3.72
CA CYS A 219 -12.36 15.05 4.52
C CYS A 219 -10.93 15.38 4.08
N GLU A 220 -10.06 15.62 5.05
CA GLU A 220 -8.63 15.80 4.79
C GLU A 220 -7.94 14.43 4.78
N TYR A 221 -7.12 14.20 3.76
CA TYR A 221 -6.27 13.02 3.62
C TYR A 221 -4.82 13.41 3.86
N ASP A 222 -4.08 12.55 4.53
CA ASP A 222 -2.66 12.78 4.74
C ASP A 222 -1.92 12.88 3.40
N LYS A 223 -1.19 13.97 3.21
CA LYS A 223 -0.55 14.29 1.94
C LYS A 223 0.62 13.37 1.58
N LYS A 224 1.13 12.57 2.53
CA LYS A 224 2.24 11.64 2.31
C LYS A 224 1.75 10.23 2.07
N SER A 225 0.78 9.75 2.87
CA SER A 225 0.28 8.38 2.85
C SER A 225 -1.05 8.21 2.13
N GLY A 226 -1.83 9.28 1.94
CA GLY A 226 -3.19 9.21 1.44
C GLY A 226 -4.22 8.70 2.46
N GLN A 227 -3.81 8.49 3.71
CA GLN A 227 -4.68 7.98 4.76
C GLN A 227 -5.73 9.00 5.18
N GLY A 228 -6.91 8.51 5.53
CA GLY A 228 -8.05 9.33 5.95
C GLY A 228 -9.29 8.48 6.14
N GLU A 229 -10.46 9.10 6.19
CA GLU A 229 -11.72 8.39 6.24
C GLU A 229 -12.29 8.18 4.83
N ILE A 230 -12.69 6.93 4.55
CA ILE A 230 -13.38 6.53 3.33
C ILE A 230 -14.68 5.83 3.71
N GLN A 231 -15.69 5.89 2.84
CA GLN A 231 -17.02 5.37 3.13
C GLN A 231 -17.65 4.66 1.95
N TRP A 232 -18.68 3.90 2.25
CA TRP A 232 -19.64 3.41 1.29
C TRP A 232 -21.04 3.43 1.92
N ILE A 233 -22.07 3.74 1.13
CA ILE A 233 -23.47 3.66 1.57
C ILE A 233 -24.24 2.81 0.57
N GLY A 234 -24.90 1.78 1.07
CA GLY A 234 -25.69 0.87 0.24
C GLY A 234 -26.39 -0.18 1.07
N TYR A 235 -27.04 -1.13 0.38
CA TYR A 235 -27.86 -2.16 0.99
C TYR A 235 -27.03 -3.39 1.38
N LEU A 236 -27.19 -3.87 2.62
CA LEU A 236 -26.64 -5.12 3.13
C LEU A 236 -27.78 -6.04 3.56
N SER A 237 -27.74 -7.30 3.14
CA SER A 237 -28.77 -8.30 3.47
C SER A 237 -28.40 -9.20 4.65
N GLY A 238 -27.13 -9.17 5.10
CA GLY A 238 -26.60 -10.04 6.16
C GLY A 238 -25.96 -11.32 5.66
N ASN A 239 -25.77 -11.49 4.34
CA ASN A 239 -25.08 -12.65 3.75
C ASN A 239 -23.57 -12.60 3.90
N GLY A 240 -23.03 -11.42 4.19
CA GLY A 240 -21.63 -11.20 4.55
C GLY A 240 -20.73 -10.71 3.44
N PHE A 241 -19.71 -9.96 3.87
CA PHE A 241 -18.69 -9.36 3.02
C PHE A 241 -17.35 -9.23 3.75
N LYS A 242 -16.32 -8.81 3.06
CA LYS A 242 -15.02 -8.40 3.60
C LYS A 242 -14.54 -7.12 2.93
N LEU A 243 -13.54 -6.48 3.53
CA LEU A 243 -12.81 -5.41 2.88
C LEU A 243 -11.44 -5.92 2.42
N ARG A 244 -10.97 -5.40 1.29
CA ARG A 244 -9.60 -5.63 0.78
C ARG A 244 -8.91 -4.31 0.52
N GLY A 245 -7.64 -4.21 0.97
CA GLY A 245 -6.78 -3.06 0.70
C GLY A 245 -6.03 -3.17 -0.63
N SER A 246 -5.86 -4.40 -1.13
CA SER A 246 -5.27 -4.67 -2.44
C SER A 246 -6.02 -5.79 -3.14
N MET A 247 -6.13 -5.71 -4.47
CA MET A 247 -6.71 -6.76 -5.30
C MET A 247 -5.65 -7.75 -5.80
N ASP A 248 -4.36 -7.41 -5.70
CA ASP A 248 -3.24 -8.16 -6.29
C ASP A 248 -2.46 -9.01 -5.30
N ASP A 249 -2.75 -8.90 -3.99
CA ASP A 249 -1.97 -9.52 -2.90
C ASP A 249 -2.52 -10.86 -2.40
N GLY A 250 -3.48 -11.45 -3.07
CA GLY A 250 -4.06 -12.76 -2.72
C GLY A 250 -4.73 -12.82 -1.34
N TRP A 251 -5.33 -11.74 -0.84
CA TRP A 251 -5.95 -11.60 0.48
C TRP A 251 -5.00 -11.30 1.65
N ALA A 252 -3.77 -10.90 1.38
CA ALA A 252 -2.86 -10.50 2.47
C ALA A 252 -3.37 -9.25 3.19
N THR A 253 -3.94 -8.28 2.45
CA THR A 253 -4.47 -7.04 3.00
C THR A 253 -6.01 -7.08 3.02
N GLN A 254 -6.58 -7.39 4.18
CA GLN A 254 -8.02 -7.55 4.34
C GLN A 254 -8.52 -7.12 5.72
N ILE A 255 -9.82 -6.86 5.82
CA ILE A 255 -10.54 -6.78 7.11
C ILE A 255 -11.69 -7.78 7.04
N GLY A 256 -11.73 -8.65 8.04
CA GLY A 256 -12.81 -9.58 8.30
C GLY A 256 -13.35 -9.42 9.71
N GLN A 257 -14.07 -10.41 10.19
CA GLN A 257 -14.68 -10.41 11.53
C GLN A 257 -14.31 -11.69 12.30
N ASN A 258 -14.11 -11.54 13.61
CA ASN A 258 -14.00 -12.64 14.57
C ASN A 258 -14.89 -12.36 15.80
N ASP A 259 -14.83 -13.21 16.82
CA ASP A 259 -15.64 -13.05 18.06
C ASP A 259 -15.33 -11.75 18.83
N GLY A 260 -14.16 -11.15 18.59
CA GLY A 260 -13.72 -9.90 19.23
C GLY A 260 -14.07 -8.64 18.45
N GLY A 261 -14.58 -8.75 17.23
CA GLY A 261 -14.91 -7.62 16.35
C GLY A 261 -14.24 -7.69 14.97
N TYR A 262 -13.93 -6.55 14.38
CA TYR A 262 -13.25 -6.49 13.09
C TYR A 262 -11.75 -6.72 13.27
N VAL A 263 -11.16 -7.52 12.41
CA VAL A 263 -9.74 -7.91 12.50
C VAL A 263 -9.01 -7.64 11.21
N LYS A 264 -7.80 -7.03 11.34
CA LYS A 264 -6.92 -6.69 10.23
C LYS A 264 -6.06 -7.89 9.85
N ASN A 265 -5.96 -8.19 8.55
CA ASN A 265 -5.00 -9.14 7.94
C ASN A 265 -4.98 -10.53 8.61
N ASP A 266 -6.15 -11.02 9.04
CA ASP A 266 -6.29 -12.38 9.57
C ASP A 266 -6.92 -13.30 8.51
N GLY A 267 -6.13 -14.23 7.97
CA GLY A 267 -6.58 -15.22 6.99
C GLY A 267 -7.61 -16.20 7.54
N GLY A 268 -7.75 -16.33 8.87
CA GLY A 268 -8.76 -17.14 9.55
C GLY A 268 -10.06 -16.41 9.87
N SER A 269 -10.13 -15.09 9.62
CA SER A 269 -11.31 -14.28 9.93
C SER A 269 -12.54 -14.68 9.10
N GLY A 270 -13.70 -14.59 9.73
CA GLY A 270 -15.00 -14.74 9.09
C GLY A 270 -15.41 -13.53 8.26
N ASN A 271 -16.57 -13.64 7.61
CA ASN A 271 -17.20 -12.53 6.91
C ASN A 271 -17.82 -11.55 7.89
N ILE A 272 -17.82 -10.29 7.54
CA ILE A 272 -18.53 -9.22 8.24
C ILE A 272 -20.00 -9.34 7.91
N THR A 273 -20.87 -9.35 8.91
CA THR A 273 -22.31 -9.48 8.74
C THR A 273 -23.07 -8.40 9.49
N VAL A 274 -24.24 -8.04 9.02
CA VAL A 274 -25.22 -7.21 9.73
C VAL A 274 -26.35 -8.07 10.27
N SER A 275 -26.95 -7.67 11.37
CA SER A 275 -28.01 -8.46 12.04
C SER A 275 -29.37 -8.35 11.34
N GLU A 276 -29.61 -7.27 10.60
CA GLU A 276 -30.87 -6.99 9.91
C GLU A 276 -30.58 -6.46 8.52
N PRO A 277 -31.31 -6.86 7.49
CA PRO A 277 -31.22 -6.24 6.15
C PRO A 277 -31.59 -4.76 6.18
N GLY A 278 -30.94 -3.96 5.33
CA GLY A 278 -31.23 -2.54 5.23
C GLY A 278 -30.10 -1.74 4.61
N LEU A 279 -30.28 -0.42 4.56
CA LEU A 279 -29.23 0.51 4.16
C LEU A 279 -28.24 0.72 5.30
N TYR A 280 -26.97 0.68 4.95
CA TYR A 280 -25.88 0.87 5.89
C TYR A 280 -24.83 1.84 5.34
N LYS A 281 -24.22 2.55 6.26
CA LYS A 281 -23.00 3.31 6.03
C LYS A 281 -21.81 2.51 6.59
N VAL A 282 -20.90 2.17 5.74
CA VAL A 282 -19.61 1.54 6.08
C VAL A 282 -18.55 2.63 6.02
N THR A 283 -17.88 2.91 7.13
CA THR A 283 -16.81 3.92 7.21
C THR A 283 -15.52 3.22 7.67
N LEU A 284 -14.44 3.44 6.95
CA LEU A 284 -13.09 2.97 7.31
C LEU A 284 -12.17 4.17 7.52
N ASN A 285 -11.58 4.26 8.70
CA ASN A 285 -10.52 5.21 9.02
C ASN A 285 -9.15 4.53 8.81
N THR A 286 -8.48 4.83 7.70
CA THR A 286 -7.23 4.15 7.34
C THR A 286 -6.05 4.61 8.19
N VAL A 287 -6.12 5.80 8.84
CA VAL A 287 -5.15 6.24 9.85
C VAL A 287 -5.20 5.35 11.08
N GLU A 288 -6.41 5.07 11.59
CA GLU A 288 -6.57 4.16 12.74
C GLU A 288 -6.24 2.71 12.37
N LEU A 289 -6.54 2.29 11.13
CA LEU A 289 -6.22 0.96 10.64
C LEU A 289 -4.70 0.71 10.58
N ALA A 290 -3.91 1.72 10.21
CA ALA A 290 -2.46 1.62 10.15
C ALA A 290 -1.82 1.37 11.53
N LYS A 291 -2.49 1.74 12.63
CA LYS A 291 -2.01 1.53 14.00
C LYS A 291 -2.22 0.11 14.52
N ALA A 292 -3.14 -0.65 13.92
CA ALA A 292 -3.41 -2.03 14.32
C ALA A 292 -2.38 -2.97 13.69
N ALA A 293 -1.84 -3.89 14.48
CA ALA A 293 -1.01 -4.97 13.96
C ALA A 293 -1.85 -6.03 13.22
N ASP A 294 -1.20 -6.82 12.38
CA ASP A 294 -1.85 -7.90 11.66
C ASP A 294 -2.35 -8.98 12.64
N GLY A 295 -3.56 -9.46 12.43
CA GLY A 295 -4.25 -10.39 13.33
C GLY A 295 -4.87 -9.74 14.56
N GLU A 296 -4.73 -8.43 14.76
CA GLU A 296 -5.37 -7.71 15.86
C GLU A 296 -6.72 -7.12 15.47
N ASN A 297 -7.60 -7.03 16.47
CA ASN A 297 -8.89 -6.36 16.31
C ASN A 297 -8.68 -4.84 16.19
N THR A 298 -9.48 -4.20 15.32
CA THR A 298 -9.39 -2.78 15.04
C THR A 298 -10.74 -2.08 15.23
N GLY A 299 -10.70 -0.87 15.76
CA GLY A 299 -11.85 0.04 15.79
C GLY A 299 -11.94 0.96 14.56
N ALA A 300 -11.07 0.76 13.57
CA ALA A 300 -11.00 1.59 12.37
C ALA A 300 -12.25 1.46 11.47
N LEU A 301 -12.92 0.31 11.48
CA LEU A 301 -14.13 0.04 10.69
C LEU A 301 -15.38 0.29 11.54
N LYS A 302 -16.33 1.05 10.99
CA LYS A 302 -17.66 1.29 11.57
C LYS A 302 -18.72 0.92 10.54
N ILE A 303 -19.78 0.26 10.99
CA ILE A 303 -20.94 -0.10 10.17
C ILE A 303 -22.19 0.32 10.94
N GLU A 304 -22.92 1.28 10.38
CA GLU A 304 -24.05 1.92 11.02
C GLU A 304 -25.26 1.91 10.08
N LYS A 305 -26.47 1.75 10.63
CA LYS A 305 -27.68 1.90 9.80
C LYS A 305 -27.73 3.30 9.20
N PHE A 306 -28.05 3.36 7.92
CA PHE A 306 -28.28 4.61 7.23
C PHE A 306 -29.79 4.90 7.28
N GLU A 307 -30.16 5.89 8.12
CA GLU A 307 -31.55 6.19 8.44
C GLU A 307 -32.23 7.14 7.43
N GLU A 308 -31.47 7.71 6.51
CA GLU A 308 -32.03 8.58 5.47
C GLU A 308 -32.68 7.75 4.36
N SER A 309 -33.73 8.29 3.74
CA SER A 309 -34.33 7.65 2.58
C SER A 309 -33.44 7.81 1.36
N ALA A 310 -33.17 6.70 0.67
CA ALA A 310 -32.45 6.70 -0.59
C ALA A 310 -33.46 6.63 -1.77
N PRO A 311 -33.17 7.32 -2.89
CA PRO A 311 -33.95 7.15 -4.10
C PRO A 311 -33.71 5.75 -4.69
N VAL A 312 -34.76 5.16 -5.30
CA VAL A 312 -34.65 3.90 -6.03
C VAL A 312 -34.89 4.19 -7.51
N PHE A 313 -33.88 3.89 -8.33
CA PHE A 313 -33.95 4.10 -9.78
C PHE A 313 -34.13 2.80 -10.54
N SER A 314 -34.94 2.83 -11.60
CA SER A 314 -35.10 1.70 -12.52
C SER A 314 -33.89 1.51 -13.45
N GLY A 315 -33.12 2.57 -13.70
CA GLY A 315 -31.94 2.58 -14.54
C GLY A 315 -31.18 3.89 -14.45
N MET A 316 -29.86 3.80 -14.60
CA MET A 316 -28.97 4.94 -14.74
C MET A 316 -28.28 4.88 -16.10
N ALA A 317 -27.85 6.04 -16.59
CA ALA A 317 -27.17 6.16 -17.87
C ALA A 317 -26.07 7.23 -17.80
N ILE A 318 -25.08 7.11 -18.65
CA ILE A 318 -24.20 8.21 -19.03
C ILE A 318 -24.74 8.88 -20.30
N ALA A 319 -24.72 10.21 -20.33
CA ALA A 319 -25.07 11.01 -21.48
C ALA A 319 -24.02 12.10 -21.68
N GLY A 320 -23.70 12.42 -22.93
CA GLY A 320 -22.64 13.38 -23.18
C GLY A 320 -22.45 13.71 -24.65
N SER A 321 -21.39 14.46 -24.96
CA SER A 321 -21.02 14.83 -26.33
C SER A 321 -20.74 13.60 -27.21
N PHE A 322 -20.29 12.52 -26.64
CA PHE A 322 -19.97 11.27 -27.32
C PHE A 322 -21.17 10.51 -27.87
N ASN A 323 -22.38 10.82 -27.42
CA ASN A 323 -23.63 10.14 -27.82
C ASN A 323 -24.79 11.12 -28.07
N ASP A 324 -24.47 12.38 -28.46
CA ASP A 324 -25.45 13.45 -28.71
C ASP A 324 -26.44 13.68 -27.55
N TRP A 325 -25.93 13.49 -26.30
CA TRP A 325 -26.70 13.60 -25.04
C TRP A 325 -27.86 12.57 -24.93
N GLY A 326 -27.79 11.50 -25.71
CA GLY A 326 -28.65 10.32 -25.53
C GLY A 326 -28.19 9.45 -24.39
N ASN A 327 -28.89 8.34 -24.15
CA ASN A 327 -28.52 7.39 -23.11
C ASN A 327 -27.47 6.38 -23.59
N THR A 328 -26.51 6.10 -22.74
CA THR A 328 -25.75 4.86 -22.75
C THR A 328 -25.95 4.24 -21.38
N ASP A 329 -26.75 3.17 -21.33
CA ASP A 329 -27.26 2.61 -20.08
C ASP A 329 -26.12 2.00 -19.24
N MET A 330 -26.12 2.29 -17.93
CA MET A 330 -25.25 1.67 -16.94
C MET A 330 -25.84 0.34 -16.47
N THR A 331 -24.97 -0.56 -16.06
CA THR A 331 -25.36 -1.85 -15.49
C THR A 331 -25.51 -1.69 -13.96
N PRO A 332 -26.62 -2.14 -13.35
CA PRO A 332 -26.69 -2.21 -11.89
C PRO A 332 -25.69 -3.23 -11.35
N CYS A 333 -24.98 -2.88 -10.30
CA CYS A 333 -24.02 -3.81 -9.67
C CYS A 333 -24.75 -4.99 -8.99
N SER A 334 -25.91 -4.74 -8.39
CA SER A 334 -26.77 -5.76 -7.78
C SER A 334 -28.07 -5.93 -8.52
N THR A 335 -28.56 -7.16 -8.63
CA THR A 335 -29.88 -7.52 -9.16
C THR A 335 -30.71 -8.35 -8.18
N GLY A 336 -30.14 -8.78 -7.08
CA GLY A 336 -30.77 -9.64 -6.08
C GLY A 336 -31.35 -8.92 -4.87
N TRP A 337 -31.02 -7.65 -4.68
CA TRP A 337 -31.46 -6.78 -3.58
C TRP A 337 -31.48 -5.33 -4.05
N GLU A 338 -31.87 -4.41 -3.20
CA GLU A 338 -31.92 -2.98 -3.51
C GLU A 338 -30.54 -2.48 -4.00
N ASN A 339 -30.54 -1.91 -5.22
CA ASN A 339 -29.30 -1.48 -5.88
C ASN A 339 -29.12 0.02 -5.79
N HIS A 340 -27.93 0.44 -5.37
CA HIS A 340 -27.49 1.83 -5.34
C HIS A 340 -26.14 2.06 -6.00
N GLU A 341 -25.59 1.01 -6.64
CA GLU A 341 -24.31 1.07 -7.35
C GLU A 341 -24.49 0.71 -8.82
N TRP A 342 -23.87 1.48 -9.67
CA TRP A 342 -23.99 1.36 -11.12
C TRP A 342 -22.61 1.39 -11.76
N TYR A 343 -22.38 0.61 -12.79
CA TYR A 343 -21.13 0.63 -13.53
C TYR A 343 -21.33 0.60 -15.04
N ILE A 344 -20.35 1.11 -15.76
CA ILE A 344 -20.22 0.97 -17.21
C ILE A 344 -18.75 1.12 -17.60
N THR A 345 -18.34 0.45 -18.66
CA THR A 345 -17.05 0.69 -19.31
C THR A 345 -17.28 1.37 -20.65
N HIS A 346 -16.61 2.50 -20.89
CA HIS A 346 -16.79 3.28 -22.12
C HIS A 346 -15.45 3.87 -22.59
N ASP A 347 -15.30 3.96 -23.92
CA ASP A 347 -14.16 4.61 -24.57
C ASP A 347 -14.50 6.08 -24.87
N PHE A 348 -13.72 7.00 -24.32
CA PHE A 348 -13.91 8.44 -24.52
C PHE A 348 -12.81 9.07 -25.34
N ALA A 349 -13.14 10.12 -26.09
CA ALA A 349 -12.19 11.07 -26.63
C ALA A 349 -11.81 12.11 -25.56
N ALA A 350 -10.62 12.72 -25.70
CA ALA A 350 -10.26 13.86 -24.87
C ALA A 350 -11.24 15.03 -25.14
N ASN A 351 -11.63 15.71 -24.06
CA ASN A 351 -12.65 16.76 -24.03
C ASN A 351 -14.09 16.30 -24.26
N ASP A 352 -14.37 15.01 -24.27
CA ASP A 352 -15.76 14.57 -24.17
C ASP A 352 -16.42 15.11 -22.90
N GLU A 353 -17.62 15.61 -23.03
CA GLU A 353 -18.46 16.04 -21.93
C GLU A 353 -19.39 14.90 -21.50
N VAL A 354 -19.51 14.67 -20.19
CA VAL A 354 -20.27 13.54 -19.63
C VAL A 354 -21.12 13.99 -18.45
N LYS A 355 -22.30 13.41 -18.31
CA LYS A 355 -23.09 13.40 -17.07
C LYS A 355 -23.57 11.99 -16.76
N VAL A 356 -23.76 11.69 -15.47
CA VAL A 356 -24.52 10.53 -15.02
C VAL A 356 -25.93 10.99 -14.70
N LYS A 357 -26.93 10.26 -15.18
CA LYS A 357 -28.33 10.64 -15.01
C LYS A 357 -29.24 9.41 -14.88
N GLU A 358 -30.44 9.63 -14.35
CA GLU A 358 -31.52 8.64 -14.47
C GLU A 358 -31.80 8.34 -15.95
N ALA A 359 -32.00 7.07 -16.28
CA ALA A 359 -32.17 6.66 -17.68
C ALA A 359 -33.32 7.35 -18.38
N ASP A 360 -34.47 7.45 -17.70
CA ASP A 360 -35.71 7.95 -18.28
C ASP A 360 -35.94 9.46 -18.07
N SER A 361 -35.12 10.14 -17.28
CA SER A 361 -35.31 11.54 -16.90
C SER A 361 -33.97 12.30 -16.77
N TRP A 362 -34.05 13.61 -16.90
CA TRP A 362 -32.98 14.54 -16.54
C TRP A 362 -33.18 15.16 -15.15
N ASP A 363 -34.25 14.83 -14.43
CA ASP A 363 -34.56 15.41 -13.13
C ASP A 363 -33.49 15.00 -12.10
N TYR A 364 -32.97 13.77 -12.21
CA TYR A 364 -31.81 13.34 -11.47
C TYR A 364 -30.60 13.23 -12.42
N ASN A 365 -29.67 14.14 -12.27
CA ASN A 365 -28.41 14.08 -12.99
C ASN A 365 -27.26 14.58 -12.09
N LYS A 366 -26.07 14.09 -12.32
CA LYS A 366 -24.87 14.43 -11.59
C LYS A 366 -23.75 14.84 -12.55
N GLY A 367 -23.06 15.91 -12.18
CA GLY A 367 -21.88 16.41 -12.86
C GLY A 367 -20.99 17.14 -11.88
N GLY A 368 -19.98 17.87 -12.34
CA GLY A 368 -19.05 18.59 -11.49
C GLY A 368 -17.67 18.70 -12.12
N SER A 369 -16.63 18.82 -11.29
CA SER A 369 -15.24 18.87 -11.71
C SER A 369 -14.50 17.66 -11.16
N PHE A 370 -13.71 17.01 -12.00
CA PHE A 370 -12.90 15.87 -11.60
C PHE A 370 -11.77 16.25 -10.64
N ILE A 371 -11.55 15.36 -9.68
CA ILE A 371 -10.34 15.33 -8.85
C ILE A 371 -9.47 14.20 -9.41
N PRO A 372 -8.24 14.50 -9.86
CA PRO A 372 -7.36 13.48 -10.46
C PRO A 372 -6.89 12.47 -9.42
N TYR A 373 -6.64 11.25 -9.88
CA TYR A 373 -6.11 10.13 -9.13
C TYR A 373 -5.12 9.36 -10.00
N ASN A 374 -4.18 8.58 -9.47
CA ASN A 374 -3.12 7.93 -10.26
C ASN A 374 -3.64 7.07 -11.41
N ASP A 375 -4.71 6.32 -11.18
CA ASP A 375 -5.31 5.41 -12.15
C ASP A 375 -6.68 5.88 -12.65
N GLY A 376 -6.98 7.18 -12.52
CA GLY A 376 -8.25 7.75 -12.96
C GLY A 376 -8.60 9.07 -12.30
N MET A 377 -9.88 9.25 -12.00
CA MET A 377 -10.42 10.47 -11.41
C MET A 377 -11.75 10.20 -10.72
N TYR A 378 -12.12 11.08 -9.82
CA TYR A 378 -13.43 11.01 -9.16
C TYR A 378 -14.05 12.39 -9.01
N VAL A 379 -15.32 12.42 -8.65
CA VAL A 379 -16.07 13.64 -8.36
C VAL A 379 -17.15 13.40 -7.32
N TYR A 380 -17.36 14.38 -6.47
CA TYR A 380 -18.58 14.46 -5.65
C TYR A 380 -19.68 15.11 -6.52
N GLY A 381 -20.48 14.26 -7.17
CA GLY A 381 -21.41 14.70 -8.19
C GLY A 381 -22.51 15.60 -7.63
N VAL A 382 -22.64 16.78 -8.18
CA VAL A 382 -23.66 17.77 -7.82
C VAL A 382 -24.84 17.68 -8.78
N GLY A 383 -26.06 17.71 -8.27
CA GLY A 383 -27.28 17.78 -9.07
C GLY A 383 -27.29 19.05 -9.93
N ASN A 384 -27.54 18.91 -11.22
CA ASN A 384 -27.42 20.00 -12.20
C ASN A 384 -26.04 20.70 -12.25
N GLY A 385 -24.97 20.00 -11.78
CA GLY A 385 -23.61 20.50 -11.84
C GLY A 385 -23.10 20.67 -13.28
N ALA A 386 -21.88 21.23 -13.40
CA ALA A 386 -21.19 21.33 -14.69
C ALA A 386 -21.03 19.97 -15.37
N ASN A 387 -20.87 19.94 -16.69
CA ASN A 387 -20.51 18.70 -17.37
C ASN A 387 -19.10 18.26 -16.92
N LEU A 388 -18.93 16.95 -16.70
CA LEU A 388 -17.63 16.34 -16.50
C LEU A 388 -16.86 16.38 -17.82
N VAL A 389 -15.64 16.86 -17.83
CA VAL A 389 -14.81 16.94 -19.06
C VAL A 389 -13.70 15.91 -18.96
N ILE A 390 -13.64 14.99 -19.90
CA ILE A 390 -12.62 13.92 -19.94
C ILE A 390 -11.27 14.54 -20.34
N PRO A 391 -10.24 14.49 -19.47
CA PRO A 391 -8.97 15.16 -19.76
C PRO A 391 -8.14 14.42 -20.81
N GLU A 392 -8.20 13.11 -20.84
CA GLU A 392 -7.42 12.25 -21.74
C GLU A 392 -8.29 11.20 -22.40
N ALA A 393 -8.07 10.98 -23.69
CA ALA A 393 -8.71 9.88 -24.40
C ALA A 393 -8.33 8.53 -23.78
N GLY A 394 -9.30 7.62 -23.69
CA GLY A 394 -9.05 6.29 -23.16
C GLY A 394 -10.31 5.53 -22.79
N LYS A 395 -10.10 4.30 -22.39
CA LYS A 395 -11.15 3.42 -21.88
C LYS A 395 -11.23 3.58 -20.37
N TYR A 396 -12.43 3.86 -19.87
CA TYR A 396 -12.68 4.05 -18.44
C TYR A 396 -13.80 3.14 -17.95
N MET A 397 -13.58 2.52 -16.79
CA MET A 397 -14.63 1.96 -15.96
C MET A 397 -15.21 3.09 -15.12
N ILE A 398 -16.50 3.31 -15.21
CA ILE A 398 -17.24 4.30 -14.41
C ILE A 398 -18.02 3.54 -13.36
N ILE A 399 -17.89 3.95 -12.09
CA ILE A 399 -18.69 3.47 -10.97
C ILE A 399 -19.42 4.66 -10.39
N PHE A 400 -20.68 4.49 -10.10
CA PHE A 400 -21.54 5.54 -9.59
C PHE A 400 -22.40 5.02 -8.44
N ASN A 401 -22.44 5.75 -7.32
CA ASN A 401 -23.33 5.51 -6.21
C ASN A 401 -24.46 6.57 -6.23
N ASP A 402 -25.69 6.14 -6.34
CA ASP A 402 -26.83 7.04 -6.50
C ASP A 402 -27.32 7.68 -5.19
N ILE A 403 -26.90 7.17 -4.02
CA ILE A 403 -27.18 7.78 -2.72
C ILE A 403 -26.24 8.96 -2.49
N THR A 404 -24.94 8.73 -2.64
CA THR A 404 -23.90 9.74 -2.34
C THR A 404 -23.67 10.71 -3.49
N GLY A 405 -23.99 10.29 -4.72
CA GLY A 405 -23.64 11.03 -5.93
C GLY A 405 -22.17 10.90 -6.32
N TYR A 406 -21.39 10.08 -5.65
CA TYR A 406 -19.98 9.88 -5.96
C TYR A 406 -19.80 9.12 -7.28
N ILE A 407 -18.94 9.67 -8.13
CA ILE A 407 -18.65 9.08 -9.44
C ILE A 407 -17.15 8.86 -9.53
N ARG A 408 -16.72 7.64 -9.88
CA ARG A 408 -15.33 7.30 -10.08
C ARG A 408 -15.11 6.78 -11.49
N PHE A 409 -14.06 7.31 -12.13
CA PHE A 409 -13.54 6.87 -13.43
C PHE A 409 -12.19 6.18 -13.18
N ILE A 410 -12.09 4.91 -13.54
CA ILE A 410 -10.87 4.11 -13.42
C ILE A 410 -10.37 3.85 -14.84
N LYS A 411 -9.17 4.29 -15.16
CA LYS A 411 -8.54 4.07 -16.47
C LYS A 411 -8.21 2.58 -16.63
N GLN A 412 -8.52 2.02 -17.79
CA GLN A 412 -8.35 0.61 -18.11
C GLN A 412 -7.15 0.35 -19.02
#